data_e9fa7a40e4bc50045fc9d47d831f5a12
#
_entry.id   e9fa7a40e4bc50045fc9d47d831f5a12
#
_cell.length_a   1.000
_cell.length_b   1.000
_cell.length_c   1.000
_cell.angle_alpha   90.00
_cell.angle_beta   90.00
_cell.angle_gamma   90.00
#
_symmetry.space_group_name_H-M   'P 1'
#
loop_
_entity.id
_entity.type
_entity.pdbx_description
1 polymer ?
#
loop_
_entity_poly.entity_id
_entity_poly.type
_entity_poly.pdbx_seq_one_letter_code
_entity_poly.pdbx_strand_id
1 'polypeptide(L)'
;MTTNENDDLKRQFQNWNKGRVTEFSKKNDFWTPKEVFDALNERFGPFEVDLAASEENHLVENYFTTDENALQQDWDGVAWCNPPYVKQEDKTSLKDWVTKARESVIDGDAHRIVMLIPAYTSNGYWHTEIFPYASHLVFFRYRLDFGGPYQRTGGASRQASVAVVWSKVWSGASTQLLTMSNKGEWLSEEVWDRELLSLRLRNGVNAQGYFIDNDRFVVMAGSTANAEPRPSCNDSTIKMRDQLLEEGAVDQVENKLRFQRDVTFSSPSAAATAVRGMPSNGRALWC
;
A
#
# COMPACT_ATOMS: atom_id res chain seq x y z
N MET A 1 -19.01 -54.95 16.96
CA MET A 1 -17.75 -54.91 16.17
C MET A 1 -17.78 -53.63 15.30
N THR A 2 -17.72 -52.44 15.88
CA THR A 2 -17.82 -51.17 15.09
C THR A 2 -16.98 -50.04 15.67
N THR A 3 -16.14 -50.30 16.67
CA THR A 3 -15.31 -49.27 17.32
C THR A 3 -13.87 -49.18 16.76
N ASN A 4 -13.42 -50.13 15.98
CA ASN A 4 -12.01 -50.20 15.53
C ASN A 4 -11.76 -49.43 14.20
N GLU A 5 -12.74 -49.35 13.29
CA GLU A 5 -12.56 -48.70 12.00
C GLU A 5 -12.53 -47.17 12.11
N ASN A 6 -13.34 -46.60 13.02
CA ASN A 6 -13.36 -45.16 13.25
C ASN A 6 -12.08 -44.63 13.95
N ASP A 7 -11.45 -45.43 14.77
CA ASP A 7 -10.20 -45.09 15.43
C ASP A 7 -8.99 -45.23 14.47
N ASP A 8 -9.01 -46.18 13.57
CA ASP A 8 -8.00 -46.31 12.52
C ASP A 8 -8.11 -45.19 11.48
N LEU A 9 -9.30 -44.77 11.10
CA LEU A 9 -9.52 -43.61 10.25
C LEU A 9 -9.06 -42.32 10.92
N LYS A 10 -9.34 -42.14 12.21
CA LYS A 10 -8.83 -40.99 12.99
C LYS A 10 -7.29 -40.98 13.09
N ARG A 11 -6.67 -42.16 13.31
CA ARG A 11 -5.20 -42.28 13.31
C ARG A 11 -4.59 -42.03 11.95
N GLN A 12 -5.22 -42.49 10.86
CA GLN A 12 -4.77 -42.23 9.50
C GLN A 12 -4.92 -40.71 9.17
N PHE A 13 -6.02 -40.06 9.56
CA PHE A 13 -6.20 -38.62 9.44
C PHE A 13 -5.22 -37.80 10.28
N GLN A 14 -4.92 -38.25 11.51
CA GLN A 14 -3.90 -37.59 12.35
C GLN A 14 -2.49 -37.76 11.81
N ASN A 15 -2.14 -38.93 11.27
CA ASN A 15 -0.84 -39.19 10.64
C ASN A 15 -0.72 -38.48 9.29
N TRP A 16 -1.81 -38.37 8.51
CA TRP A 16 -1.85 -37.62 7.28
C TRP A 16 -1.71 -36.10 7.53
N ASN A 17 -2.32 -35.59 8.60
CA ASN A 17 -2.13 -34.22 9.05
C ASN A 17 -0.75 -33.95 9.63
N LYS A 18 -0.16 -34.89 10.41
CA LYS A 18 1.21 -34.76 10.92
C LYS A 18 2.26 -34.72 9.79
N GLY A 19 2.13 -35.57 8.78
CA GLY A 19 3.01 -35.56 7.61
C GLY A 19 2.86 -34.27 6.79
N ARG A 20 1.66 -33.68 6.71
CA ARG A 20 1.40 -32.41 6.05
C ARG A 20 1.91 -31.21 6.85
N VAL A 21 1.81 -31.23 8.17
CA VAL A 21 2.28 -30.14 9.05
C VAL A 21 3.82 -30.03 9.00
N THR A 22 4.53 -31.15 9.01
CA THR A 22 6.00 -31.17 8.88
C THR A 22 6.49 -30.80 7.48
N GLU A 23 5.74 -31.13 6.40
CA GLU A 23 6.01 -30.64 5.06
C GLU A 23 5.61 -29.19 4.85
N PHE A 24 4.60 -28.69 5.58
CA PHE A 24 4.15 -27.29 5.50
C PHE A 24 5.08 -26.33 6.25
N SER A 25 5.66 -26.71 7.37
CA SER A 25 6.64 -25.88 8.09
C SER A 25 7.92 -25.68 7.27
N LYS A 26 8.29 -26.70 6.51
CA LYS A 26 9.41 -26.61 5.55
C LYS A 26 9.09 -25.79 4.28
N LYS A 27 7.81 -25.51 3.96
CA LYS A 27 7.38 -24.73 2.79
C LYS A 27 7.37 -23.22 3.01
N ASN A 28 7.83 -22.73 4.15
CA ASN A 28 7.88 -21.30 4.49
C ASN A 28 9.25 -20.67 4.29
N ASP A 29 10.23 -21.41 3.86
CA ASP A 29 11.57 -20.92 3.61
C ASP A 29 11.64 -20.29 2.20
N PHE A 30 11.06 -19.12 2.06
CA PHE A 30 11.04 -18.34 0.84
C PHE A 30 12.18 -17.32 0.85
N TRP A 31 13.22 -17.58 0.09
CA TRP A 31 14.34 -16.66 -0.02
C TRP A 31 14.01 -15.53 -0.98
N THR A 32 14.06 -14.31 -0.48
CA THR A 32 13.80 -13.13 -1.28
C THR A 32 14.81 -13.03 -2.44
N PRO A 33 14.37 -12.78 -3.68
CA PRO A 33 15.30 -12.52 -4.78
C PRO A 33 16.22 -11.35 -4.44
N LYS A 34 17.53 -11.55 -4.62
CA LYS A 34 18.54 -10.57 -4.21
C LYS A 34 18.34 -9.22 -4.90
N GLU A 35 18.01 -9.21 -6.17
CA GLU A 35 17.77 -8.00 -6.95
C GLU A 35 16.58 -7.18 -6.41
N VAL A 36 15.56 -7.85 -5.87
CA VAL A 36 14.40 -7.18 -5.23
C VAL A 36 14.82 -6.59 -3.88
N PHE A 37 15.56 -7.36 -3.08
CA PHE A 37 16.10 -6.86 -1.81
C PHE A 37 17.02 -5.66 -2.03
N ASP A 38 17.96 -5.75 -2.97
CA ASP A 38 18.94 -4.69 -3.24
C ASP A 38 18.24 -3.37 -3.64
N ALA A 39 17.23 -3.44 -4.51
CA ALA A 39 16.46 -2.28 -4.91
C ALA A 39 15.65 -1.66 -3.75
N LEU A 40 15.08 -2.49 -2.88
CA LEU A 40 14.38 -2.02 -1.68
C LEU A 40 15.36 -1.43 -0.66
N ASN A 41 16.54 -2.04 -0.50
CA ASN A 41 17.60 -1.57 0.39
C ASN A 41 18.20 -0.23 -0.09
N GLU A 42 18.39 -0.04 -1.39
CA GLU A 42 18.85 1.22 -1.96
C GLU A 42 17.87 2.37 -1.68
N ARG A 43 16.56 2.12 -1.77
CA ARG A 43 15.55 3.16 -1.61
C ARG A 43 15.14 3.41 -0.17
N PHE A 44 15.02 2.37 0.63
CA PHE A 44 14.47 2.41 1.98
C PHE A 44 15.47 2.10 3.09
N GLY A 45 16.65 1.61 2.75
CA GLY A 45 17.73 1.28 3.66
C GLY A 45 18.66 2.46 3.96
N PRO A 46 19.92 2.18 4.34
CA PRO A 46 20.45 0.81 4.46
C PRO A 46 19.75 0.02 5.56
N PHE A 47 19.46 -1.27 5.29
CA PHE A 47 18.92 -2.15 6.32
C PHE A 47 20.01 -2.59 7.27
N GLU A 48 19.75 -2.49 8.57
CA GLU A 48 20.69 -2.75 9.66
C GLU A 48 20.49 -4.15 10.25
N VAL A 49 19.28 -4.72 10.09
CA VAL A 49 18.93 -6.06 10.59
C VAL A 49 17.90 -6.76 9.68
N ASP A 50 18.03 -8.08 9.55
CA ASP A 50 17.02 -8.96 8.96
C ASP A 50 16.24 -9.66 10.08
N LEU A 51 14.97 -9.34 10.21
CA LEU A 51 14.16 -9.76 11.35
C LEU A 51 13.65 -11.21 11.27
N ALA A 52 13.80 -11.87 10.13
CA ALA A 52 13.27 -13.23 9.92
C ALA A 52 14.13 -14.02 8.94
N ALA A 53 15.28 -14.48 9.39
CA ALA A 53 16.27 -15.16 8.56
C ALA A 53 16.81 -16.45 9.19
N SER A 54 17.66 -17.10 8.45
CA SER A 54 18.49 -18.21 8.88
C SER A 54 19.94 -17.97 8.45
N GLU A 55 20.85 -18.84 8.90
CA GLU A 55 22.26 -18.79 8.49
C GLU A 55 22.43 -18.87 6.97
N GLU A 56 21.49 -19.55 6.26
CA GLU A 56 21.59 -19.78 4.82
C GLU A 56 20.93 -18.68 3.98
N ASN A 57 19.99 -17.90 4.54
CA ASN A 57 19.15 -16.98 3.74
C ASN A 57 19.17 -15.52 4.18
N HIS A 58 19.92 -15.17 5.23
CA HIS A 58 20.02 -13.78 5.68
C HIS A 58 20.56 -12.87 4.57
N LEU A 59 20.01 -11.67 4.49
CA LEU A 59 20.36 -10.65 3.50
C LEU A 59 21.08 -9.44 4.13
N VAL A 60 21.11 -9.40 5.46
CA VAL A 60 21.82 -8.41 6.27
C VAL A 60 22.73 -9.15 7.25
N GLU A 61 23.90 -8.60 7.58
CA GLU A 61 24.88 -9.22 8.48
C GLU A 61 24.29 -9.52 9.86
N ASN A 62 23.51 -8.57 10.40
CA ASN A 62 22.74 -8.78 11.62
C ASN A 62 21.39 -9.38 11.28
N TYR A 63 21.01 -10.47 11.89
CA TYR A 63 19.71 -11.11 11.64
C TYR A 63 19.21 -11.87 12.86
N PHE A 64 17.90 -12.08 12.94
CA PHE A 64 17.25 -12.95 13.91
C PHE A 64 16.84 -14.27 13.30
N THR A 65 17.20 -15.34 13.99
CA THR A 65 16.78 -16.70 13.66
C THR A 65 15.48 -17.08 14.38
N THR A 66 14.91 -18.23 14.01
CA THR A 66 13.73 -18.79 14.71
C THR A 66 14.00 -19.02 16.20
N ASP A 67 15.22 -19.41 16.57
CA ASP A 67 15.59 -19.71 17.96
C ASP A 67 15.64 -18.43 18.81
N GLU A 68 16.01 -17.31 18.23
CA GLU A 68 16.04 -16.01 18.91
C GLU A 68 14.67 -15.35 19.01
N ASN A 69 13.71 -15.81 18.23
CA ASN A 69 12.33 -15.33 18.20
C ASN A 69 12.21 -13.80 18.13
N ALA A 70 12.39 -13.25 16.94
CA ALA A 70 12.36 -11.79 16.71
C ALA A 70 11.10 -11.09 17.26
N LEU A 71 9.96 -11.79 17.35
CA LEU A 71 8.74 -11.21 17.94
C LEU A 71 8.88 -10.90 19.44
N GLN A 72 9.85 -11.49 20.13
CA GLN A 72 10.18 -11.24 21.53
C GLN A 72 11.30 -10.19 21.71
N GLN A 73 11.97 -9.79 20.62
CA GLN A 73 13.07 -8.82 20.65
C GLN A 73 12.54 -7.41 20.40
N ASP A 74 13.28 -6.40 20.85
CA ASP A 74 13.03 -5.02 20.46
C ASP A 74 13.51 -4.81 19.03
N TRP A 75 12.72 -4.10 18.23
CA TRP A 75 13.08 -3.73 16.88
C TRP A 75 13.42 -2.25 16.85
N ASP A 76 14.63 -1.94 16.45
CA ASP A 76 15.15 -0.58 16.32
C ASP A 76 15.73 -0.31 14.92
N GLY A 77 16.24 0.90 14.69
CA GLY A 77 16.89 1.27 13.44
C GLY A 77 16.05 1.10 12.18
N VAL A 78 16.69 0.62 11.12
CA VAL A 78 16.08 0.38 9.81
C VAL A 78 16.14 -1.12 9.50
N ALA A 79 14.98 -1.77 9.47
CA ALA A 79 14.90 -3.22 9.41
C ALA A 79 14.25 -3.76 8.12
N TRP A 80 14.73 -4.91 7.71
CA TRP A 80 14.13 -5.76 6.69
C TRP A 80 13.41 -6.95 7.33
N CYS A 81 12.32 -7.41 6.73
CA CYS A 81 11.59 -8.59 7.18
C CYS A 81 10.91 -9.32 6.01
N ASN A 82 11.19 -10.60 5.85
CA ASN A 82 10.38 -11.52 5.06
C ASN A 82 9.84 -12.61 6.01
N PRO A 83 8.74 -12.35 6.75
CA PRO A 83 8.29 -13.20 7.83
C PRO A 83 7.68 -14.50 7.32
N PRO A 84 7.51 -15.53 8.17
CA PRO A 84 6.78 -16.73 7.81
C PRO A 84 5.30 -16.41 7.51
N TYR A 85 4.79 -16.86 6.34
CA TYR A 85 3.44 -16.54 5.87
C TYR A 85 2.34 -17.44 6.43
N VAL A 86 2.71 -18.61 6.97
CA VAL A 86 1.75 -19.51 7.60
C VAL A 86 1.90 -19.50 9.11
N LYS A 87 0.80 -19.83 9.79
CA LYS A 87 0.77 -19.91 11.23
C LYS A 87 1.81 -20.92 11.74
N GLN A 88 2.63 -20.49 12.69
CA GLN A 88 3.68 -21.28 13.29
C GLN A 88 3.15 -22.24 14.37
N GLU A 89 3.97 -23.17 14.85
CA GLU A 89 3.59 -24.14 15.90
C GLU A 89 3.25 -23.46 17.24
N ASP A 90 3.93 -22.36 17.56
CA ASP A 90 3.67 -21.52 18.72
C ASP A 90 2.40 -20.64 18.60
N LYS A 91 1.64 -20.82 17.49
CA LYS A 91 0.44 -20.09 17.10
C LYS A 91 0.68 -18.68 16.58
N THR A 92 1.91 -18.18 16.47
CA THR A 92 2.21 -16.90 15.81
C THR A 92 1.76 -16.93 14.36
N SER A 93 1.34 -15.79 13.86
CA SER A 93 0.77 -15.62 12.53
C SER A 93 1.36 -14.39 11.86
N LEU A 94 1.16 -14.25 10.55
CA LEU A 94 1.58 -13.06 9.82
C LEU A 94 1.00 -11.76 10.42
N LYS A 95 -0.21 -11.81 11.02
CA LYS A 95 -0.79 -10.66 11.70
C LYS A 95 0.10 -10.17 12.85
N ASP A 96 0.69 -11.09 13.63
CA ASP A 96 1.52 -10.72 14.79
C ASP A 96 2.79 -9.99 14.34
N TRP A 97 3.40 -10.43 13.23
CA TRP A 97 4.53 -9.75 12.60
C TRP A 97 4.17 -8.35 12.10
N VAL A 98 3.03 -8.22 11.40
CA VAL A 98 2.54 -6.94 10.88
C VAL A 98 2.21 -5.97 12.01
N THR A 99 1.55 -6.45 13.07
CA THR A 99 1.22 -5.63 14.25
C THR A 99 2.50 -5.14 14.93
N LYS A 100 3.47 -6.04 15.15
CA LYS A 100 4.75 -5.65 15.76
C LYS A 100 5.52 -4.64 14.90
N ALA A 101 5.52 -4.79 13.58
CA ALA A 101 6.18 -3.83 12.68
C ALA A 101 5.58 -2.42 12.83
N ARG A 102 4.25 -2.32 12.83
CA ARG A 102 3.57 -1.04 13.06
C ARG A 102 3.90 -0.48 14.46
N GLU A 103 3.81 -1.29 15.52
CA GLU A 103 4.10 -0.85 16.89
C GLU A 103 5.53 -0.39 17.06
N SER A 104 6.50 -1.14 16.55
CA SER A 104 7.91 -0.78 16.65
C SER A 104 8.24 0.56 15.98
N VAL A 105 7.55 0.93 14.90
CA VAL A 105 7.77 2.21 14.22
C VAL A 105 6.95 3.34 14.87
N ILE A 106 5.68 3.12 15.17
CA ILE A 106 4.79 4.19 15.65
C ILE A 106 5.04 4.48 17.12
N ASP A 107 5.14 3.45 17.95
CA ASP A 107 5.20 3.55 19.41
C ASP A 107 6.62 3.22 19.96
N GLY A 108 7.47 2.55 19.17
CA GLY A 108 8.80 2.06 19.55
C GLY A 108 9.96 2.87 18.98
N ASP A 109 11.11 2.23 18.83
CA ASP A 109 12.37 2.85 18.44
C ASP A 109 12.81 2.59 17.00
N ALA A 110 12.09 1.73 16.26
CA ALA A 110 12.39 1.52 14.85
C ALA A 110 12.15 2.78 14.01
N HIS A 111 13.13 3.14 13.19
CA HIS A 111 13.02 4.28 12.29
C HIS A 111 12.22 3.91 11.02
N ARG A 112 12.43 2.69 10.53
CA ARG A 112 11.75 2.17 9.35
C ARG A 112 11.76 0.64 9.36
N ILE A 113 10.65 0.05 8.95
CA ILE A 113 10.57 -1.39 8.70
C ILE A 113 10.00 -1.60 7.31
N VAL A 114 10.68 -2.42 6.52
CA VAL A 114 10.21 -2.90 5.22
C VAL A 114 9.90 -4.38 5.31
N MET A 115 8.65 -4.74 5.09
CA MET A 115 8.18 -6.12 5.24
C MET A 115 7.59 -6.64 3.94
N LEU A 116 8.12 -7.76 3.44
CA LEU A 116 7.61 -8.45 2.25
C LEU A 116 6.55 -9.47 2.66
N ILE A 117 5.31 -9.29 2.19
CA ILE A 117 4.18 -10.13 2.57
C ILE A 117 3.29 -10.48 1.37
N PRO A 118 2.44 -11.54 1.48
CA PRO A 118 1.38 -11.77 0.51
C PRO A 118 0.36 -10.63 0.48
N ALA A 119 -0.05 -10.23 -0.72
CA ALA A 119 -0.99 -9.13 -0.95
C ALA A 119 -2.47 -9.54 -0.72
N TYR A 120 -2.77 -10.19 0.40
CA TYR A 120 -4.13 -10.60 0.79
C TYR A 120 -4.89 -9.48 1.47
N THR A 121 -5.26 -8.46 0.72
CA THR A 121 -5.85 -7.21 1.21
C THR A 121 -7.21 -7.38 1.91
N SER A 122 -7.85 -8.54 1.79
CA SER A 122 -9.09 -8.86 2.51
C SER A 122 -8.88 -9.26 3.98
N ASN A 123 -7.63 -9.53 4.41
CA ASN A 123 -7.33 -9.82 5.79
C ASN A 123 -7.47 -8.57 6.67
N GLY A 124 -8.02 -8.73 7.88
CA GLY A 124 -8.31 -7.62 8.80
C GLY A 124 -7.11 -6.73 9.11
N TYR A 125 -5.91 -7.30 9.26
CA TYR A 125 -4.70 -6.53 9.56
C TYR A 125 -4.30 -5.53 8.46
N TRP A 126 -4.76 -5.70 7.22
CA TRP A 126 -4.59 -4.69 6.19
C TRP A 126 -5.30 -3.38 6.54
N HIS A 127 -6.48 -3.50 7.13
CA HIS A 127 -7.35 -2.37 7.48
C HIS A 127 -7.00 -1.75 8.83
N THR A 128 -6.40 -2.52 9.74
CA THR A 128 -6.07 -2.03 11.09
C THR A 128 -4.61 -1.63 11.26
N GLU A 129 -3.67 -2.28 10.55
CA GLU A 129 -2.22 -2.10 10.77
C GLU A 129 -1.47 -1.55 9.55
N ILE A 130 -1.98 -1.79 8.32
CA ILE A 130 -1.26 -1.41 7.11
C ILE A 130 -1.81 -0.10 6.53
N PHE A 131 -3.06 -0.10 6.05
CA PHE A 131 -3.61 1.09 5.38
C PHE A 131 -3.57 2.39 6.20
N PRO A 132 -3.81 2.36 7.53
CA PRO A 132 -3.75 3.58 8.33
C PRO A 132 -2.32 4.08 8.62
N TYR A 133 -1.31 3.21 8.56
CA TYR A 133 0.02 3.51 9.11
C TYR A 133 1.18 3.32 8.14
N ALA A 134 1.00 2.60 7.04
CA ALA A 134 2.08 2.40 6.08
C ALA A 134 2.41 3.70 5.34
N SER A 135 3.69 4.02 5.26
CA SER A 135 4.19 5.14 4.46
C SER A 135 4.21 4.82 2.96
N HIS A 136 4.55 3.56 2.61
CA HIS A 136 4.58 3.12 1.21
C HIS A 136 4.07 1.69 1.09
N LEU A 137 3.45 1.40 -0.06
CA LEU A 137 3.13 0.05 -0.52
C LEU A 137 3.81 -0.14 -1.88
N VAL A 138 4.71 -1.12 -1.96
CA VAL A 138 5.42 -1.46 -3.21
C VAL A 138 4.78 -2.71 -3.81
N PHE A 139 4.01 -2.54 -4.86
CA PHE A 139 3.37 -3.65 -5.59
C PHE A 139 4.30 -4.19 -6.68
N PHE A 140 4.40 -5.51 -6.79
CA PHE A 140 5.17 -6.15 -7.83
C PHE A 140 4.30 -6.40 -9.06
N ARG A 141 4.77 -5.94 -10.23
CA ARG A 141 4.07 -6.12 -11.52
C ARG A 141 3.88 -7.59 -11.88
N TYR A 142 4.84 -8.43 -11.51
CA TYR A 142 4.77 -9.88 -11.69
C TYR A 142 5.00 -10.58 -10.35
N ARG A 143 4.66 -11.87 -10.28
CA ARG A 143 4.91 -12.67 -9.10
C ARG A 143 6.42 -12.85 -8.89
N LEU A 144 6.85 -12.74 -7.63
CA LEU A 144 8.24 -12.96 -7.27
C LEU A 144 8.61 -14.44 -7.44
N ASP A 145 9.82 -14.67 -7.90
CA ASP A 145 10.41 -15.98 -8.01
C ASP A 145 11.34 -16.20 -6.81
N PHE A 146 10.73 -16.57 -5.69
CA PHE A 146 11.47 -16.81 -4.45
C PHE A 146 12.42 -17.98 -4.62
N GLY A 147 13.64 -17.83 -4.10
CA GLY A 147 14.63 -18.91 -3.97
C GLY A 147 14.32 -19.87 -2.83
N GLY A 148 15.29 -20.71 -2.51
CA GLY A 148 15.28 -21.62 -1.37
C GLY A 148 15.11 -23.09 -1.72
N PRO A 149 15.25 -23.98 -0.72
CA PRO A 149 15.29 -25.43 -0.92
C PRO A 149 13.98 -26.02 -1.44
N TYR A 150 12.88 -25.27 -1.36
CA TYR A 150 11.54 -25.67 -1.79
C TYR A 150 11.07 -24.96 -3.05
N GLN A 151 11.98 -24.29 -3.75
CA GLN A 151 11.68 -23.69 -5.04
C GLN A 151 11.16 -24.77 -6.00
N ARG A 152 9.96 -24.57 -6.51
CA ARG A 152 9.44 -25.41 -7.57
C ARG A 152 10.23 -25.09 -8.84
N THR A 153 10.83 -26.11 -9.43
CA THR A 153 11.45 -25.99 -10.76
C THR A 153 10.45 -25.32 -11.73
N GLY A 154 10.74 -24.07 -12.11
CA GLY A 154 10.04 -23.37 -13.18
C GLY A 154 8.79 -22.57 -12.79
N GLY A 155 8.64 -22.08 -11.56
CA GLY A 155 7.43 -21.34 -11.22
C GLY A 155 7.58 -20.21 -10.22
N ALA A 156 7.18 -19.01 -10.64
CA ALA A 156 6.93 -17.87 -9.76
C ALA A 156 5.96 -18.24 -8.62
N SER A 157 6.03 -17.52 -7.49
CA SER A 157 5.13 -17.69 -6.36
C SER A 157 3.67 -17.78 -6.81
N ARG A 158 2.88 -18.64 -6.17
CA ARG A 158 1.42 -18.68 -6.42
C ARG A 158 0.70 -17.42 -5.95
N GLN A 159 1.33 -16.65 -5.07
CA GLN A 159 0.74 -15.51 -4.38
C GLN A 159 1.36 -14.22 -4.90
N ALA A 160 0.53 -13.20 -5.09
CA ALA A 160 1.02 -11.85 -5.28
C ALA A 160 1.66 -11.37 -3.98
N SER A 161 2.76 -10.64 -4.10
CA SER A 161 3.50 -10.07 -2.97
C SER A 161 3.42 -8.55 -3.00
N VAL A 162 3.64 -7.95 -1.84
CA VAL A 162 3.77 -6.51 -1.66
C VAL A 162 4.83 -6.26 -0.60
N ALA A 163 5.67 -5.24 -0.78
CA ALA A 163 6.50 -4.75 0.30
C ALA A 163 5.78 -3.57 0.98
N VAL A 164 5.57 -3.69 2.28
CA VAL A 164 4.95 -2.68 3.12
C VAL A 164 6.04 -1.93 3.86
N VAL A 165 5.99 -0.62 3.85
CA VAL A 165 6.96 0.25 4.53
C VAL A 165 6.25 1.06 5.60
N TRP A 166 6.69 0.92 6.84
CA TRP A 166 6.39 1.85 7.93
C TRP A 166 7.60 2.72 8.19
N SER A 167 7.42 4.02 8.43
CA SER A 167 8.54 4.97 8.64
C SER A 167 8.16 6.08 9.60
N LYS A 168 8.98 6.34 10.61
CA LYS A 168 8.81 7.46 11.56
C LYS A 168 8.83 8.84 10.90
N VAL A 169 9.56 8.98 9.80
CA VAL A 169 9.69 10.26 9.08
C VAL A 169 8.47 10.59 8.24
N TRP A 170 7.51 9.67 8.16
CA TRP A 170 6.32 9.87 7.37
C TRP A 170 5.31 10.78 8.11
N SER A 171 4.92 11.87 7.46
CA SER A 171 4.04 12.90 8.04
C SER A 171 2.55 12.52 8.07
N GLY A 172 2.19 11.31 7.67
CA GLY A 172 0.79 10.81 7.75
C GLY A 172 -0.16 11.31 6.67
N ALA A 173 0.31 12.10 5.70
CA ALA A 173 -0.58 12.74 4.72
C ALA A 173 -1.22 11.76 3.72
N SER A 174 -0.50 10.74 3.26
CA SER A 174 -1.03 9.69 2.38
C SER A 174 -0.02 8.56 2.16
N THR A 175 -0.47 7.31 2.14
CA THR A 175 0.37 6.17 1.75
C THR A 175 0.78 6.30 0.28
N GLN A 176 2.08 6.24 -0.01
CA GLN A 176 2.59 6.25 -1.36
C GLN A 176 2.51 4.85 -1.98
N LEU A 177 1.96 4.77 -3.18
CA LEU A 177 1.90 3.52 -3.95
C LEU A 177 3.04 3.51 -4.96
N LEU A 178 3.88 2.50 -4.88
CA LEU A 178 5.01 2.30 -5.78
C LEU A 178 4.86 0.97 -6.51
N THR A 179 5.50 0.85 -7.65
CA THR A 179 5.54 -0.41 -8.40
C THR A 179 6.96 -0.79 -8.77
N MET A 180 7.21 -2.09 -8.74
CA MET A 180 8.49 -2.70 -9.06
C MET A 180 8.29 -3.92 -9.95
N SER A 181 9.24 -4.21 -10.84
CA SER A 181 9.27 -5.50 -11.53
C SER A 181 9.69 -6.61 -10.56
N ASN A 182 9.45 -7.88 -10.93
CA ASN A 182 9.95 -9.01 -10.15
C ASN A 182 11.48 -9.21 -10.26
N LYS A 183 12.18 -8.31 -10.94
CA LYS A 183 13.64 -8.24 -11.08
C LYS A 183 14.26 -7.04 -10.38
N GLY A 184 13.50 -6.39 -9.47
CA GLY A 184 14.00 -5.26 -8.70
C GLY A 184 14.06 -3.93 -9.46
N GLU A 185 13.52 -3.84 -10.68
CA GLU A 185 13.50 -2.59 -11.42
C GLU A 185 12.32 -1.74 -10.96
N TRP A 186 12.57 -0.51 -10.51
CA TRP A 186 11.52 0.45 -10.24
C TRP A 186 10.81 0.77 -11.55
N LEU A 187 9.52 0.51 -11.58
CA LEU A 187 8.70 0.90 -12.71
C LEU A 187 8.46 2.40 -12.55
N SER A 188 8.80 3.18 -13.57
CA SER A 188 8.72 4.64 -13.51
C SER A 188 7.32 5.08 -13.07
N GLU A 189 7.26 6.17 -12.31
CA GLU A 189 6.01 6.83 -11.90
C GLU A 189 5.13 7.19 -13.12
N GLU A 190 5.70 7.25 -14.33
CA GLU A 190 4.99 7.42 -15.60
C GLU A 190 3.86 6.40 -15.85
N VAL A 191 3.91 5.20 -15.26
CA VAL A 191 2.81 4.21 -15.37
C VAL A 191 1.59 4.64 -14.51
N TRP A 192 1.81 5.53 -13.55
CA TRP A 192 0.81 6.07 -12.63
C TRP A 192 0.75 7.60 -12.71
N ASP A 193 1.53 8.21 -13.61
CA ASP A 193 1.43 9.63 -13.89
C ASP A 193 0.03 9.87 -14.46
N ARG A 194 -0.88 10.23 -13.57
CA ARG A 194 -2.17 10.73 -13.99
C ARG A 194 -1.86 11.99 -14.76
N GLU A 195 -2.21 12.00 -16.03
CA GLU A 195 -2.09 13.21 -16.85
C GLU A 195 -2.73 14.36 -16.10
N LEU A 196 -1.89 15.23 -15.54
CA LEU A 196 -2.34 16.41 -14.83
C LEU A 196 -2.81 17.44 -15.85
N LEU A 197 -4.08 17.65 -15.87
CA LEU A 197 -4.72 18.63 -16.71
C LEU A 197 -4.87 19.96 -15.96
N SER A 198 -4.73 21.06 -16.65
CA SER A 198 -4.86 22.41 -16.10
C SER A 198 -6.06 23.13 -16.71
N LEU A 199 -6.77 23.90 -15.90
CA LEU A 199 -7.77 24.86 -16.33
C LEU A 199 -7.31 26.24 -15.89
N ARG A 200 -6.95 27.10 -16.85
CA ARG A 200 -6.47 28.47 -16.59
C ARG A 200 -7.42 29.48 -17.17
N LEU A 201 -7.79 30.48 -16.38
CA LEU A 201 -8.62 31.57 -16.82
C LEU A 201 -7.84 32.91 -16.84
N ARG A 202 -8.26 33.83 -17.69
CA ARG A 202 -7.59 35.15 -17.83
C ARG A 202 -7.58 35.98 -16.55
N ASN A 203 -8.52 35.76 -15.64
CA ASN A 203 -8.60 36.43 -14.33
C ASN A 203 -7.70 35.81 -13.26
N GLY A 204 -6.78 34.92 -13.65
CA GLY A 204 -5.81 34.29 -12.75
C GLY A 204 -6.35 33.10 -11.94
N VAL A 205 -7.53 32.58 -12.26
CA VAL A 205 -7.98 31.28 -11.77
C VAL A 205 -7.10 30.19 -12.42
N ASN A 206 -6.53 29.33 -11.59
CA ASN A 206 -5.69 28.20 -12.02
C ASN A 206 -6.10 26.96 -11.23
N ALA A 207 -6.61 25.97 -11.90
CA ALA A 207 -6.98 24.69 -11.30
C ALA A 207 -6.24 23.56 -11.99
N GLN A 208 -5.82 22.58 -11.22
CA GLN A 208 -5.22 21.33 -11.69
C GLN A 208 -6.11 20.15 -11.32
N GLY A 209 -6.10 19.14 -12.14
CA GLY A 209 -6.90 17.95 -11.89
C GLY A 209 -6.53 16.79 -12.80
N TYR A 210 -7.14 15.65 -12.55
CA TYR A 210 -6.87 14.43 -13.28
C TYR A 210 -8.11 13.53 -13.34
N PHE A 211 -8.15 12.62 -14.32
CA PHE A 211 -9.16 11.57 -14.40
C PHE A 211 -8.88 10.45 -13.40
N ILE A 212 -9.89 10.02 -12.63
CA ILE A 212 -9.82 8.76 -11.87
C ILE A 212 -10.14 7.59 -12.81
N ASP A 213 -11.13 7.78 -13.65
CA ASP A 213 -11.60 6.83 -14.66
C ASP A 213 -12.16 7.59 -15.88
N ASN A 214 -12.88 6.93 -16.77
CA ASN A 214 -13.40 7.55 -18.00
C ASN A 214 -14.35 8.73 -17.75
N ASP A 215 -14.99 8.81 -16.59
CA ASP A 215 -16.04 9.77 -16.29
C ASP A 215 -15.71 10.69 -15.12
N ARG A 216 -15.15 10.15 -14.02
CA ARG A 216 -14.88 10.93 -12.80
C ARG A 216 -13.59 11.74 -12.90
N PHE A 217 -13.66 12.96 -12.38
CA PHE A 217 -12.54 13.89 -12.41
C PHE A 217 -12.27 14.50 -11.04
N VAL A 218 -11.00 14.60 -10.67
CA VAL A 218 -10.56 15.24 -9.42
C VAL A 218 -10.02 16.61 -9.69
N VAL A 219 -10.44 17.61 -8.90
CA VAL A 219 -9.76 18.90 -8.78
C VAL A 219 -8.87 18.85 -7.54
N MET A 220 -7.60 19.14 -7.72
CA MET A 220 -6.58 19.01 -6.69
C MET A 220 -6.62 20.15 -5.67
N ALA A 221 -6.20 19.84 -4.45
CA ALA A 221 -5.91 20.82 -3.41
C ALA A 221 -4.97 21.93 -3.94
N GLY A 222 -5.17 23.16 -3.49
CA GLY A 222 -4.44 24.33 -3.96
C GLY A 222 -4.97 24.95 -5.25
N SER A 223 -5.84 24.25 -5.99
CA SER A 223 -6.56 24.82 -7.15
C SER A 223 -7.42 26.01 -6.74
N THR A 224 -7.58 26.97 -7.65
CA THR A 224 -8.46 28.11 -7.43
C THR A 224 -9.67 28.07 -8.36
N ALA A 225 -10.79 28.70 -7.93
CA ALA A 225 -12.02 28.82 -8.68
C ALA A 225 -12.55 30.26 -8.56
N ASN A 226 -13.45 30.65 -9.46
CA ASN A 226 -14.15 31.94 -9.32
C ASN A 226 -14.96 31.96 -8.01
N ALA A 227 -14.91 33.02 -7.23
CA ALA A 227 -15.73 33.17 -6.03
C ALA A 227 -17.22 33.28 -6.41
N GLU A 228 -17.55 34.17 -7.31
CA GLU A 228 -18.93 34.40 -7.71
C GLU A 228 -19.33 33.53 -8.91
N PRO A 229 -20.45 32.80 -8.82
CA PRO A 229 -21.05 32.14 -9.96
C PRO A 229 -21.65 33.20 -10.92
N ARG A 230 -21.57 32.91 -12.22
CA ARG A 230 -22.20 33.78 -13.22
C ARG A 230 -23.72 33.59 -13.24
N PRO A 231 -24.50 34.59 -13.69
CA PRO A 231 -25.96 34.47 -13.79
C PRO A 231 -26.46 33.27 -14.63
N SER A 232 -25.62 32.76 -15.52
CA SER A 232 -25.91 31.55 -16.32
C SER A 232 -25.65 30.22 -15.57
N CYS A 233 -25.20 30.27 -14.32
CA CYS A 233 -24.99 29.08 -13.51
C CYS A 233 -26.32 28.48 -13.07
N ASN A 234 -26.48 27.18 -13.18
CA ASN A 234 -27.69 26.51 -12.74
C ASN A 234 -27.69 26.28 -11.22
N ASP A 235 -28.88 26.13 -10.66
CA ASP A 235 -29.08 25.97 -9.21
C ASP A 235 -28.34 24.76 -8.61
N SER A 236 -28.22 23.69 -9.39
CA SER A 236 -27.50 22.48 -8.92
C SER A 236 -26.00 22.71 -8.73
N THR A 237 -25.40 23.56 -9.57
CA THR A 237 -23.99 23.93 -9.43
C THR A 237 -23.80 24.91 -8.26
N ILE A 238 -24.73 25.85 -8.07
CA ILE A 238 -24.69 26.76 -6.92
C ILE A 238 -24.75 25.94 -5.63
N LYS A 239 -25.72 25.07 -5.48
CA LYS A 239 -25.86 24.19 -4.31
C LYS A 239 -24.63 23.33 -4.07
N MET A 240 -24.05 22.77 -5.12
CA MET A 240 -22.80 21.99 -4.99
C MET A 240 -21.64 22.84 -4.49
N ARG A 241 -21.49 24.08 -4.97
CA ARG A 241 -20.43 24.98 -4.51
C ARG A 241 -20.65 25.43 -3.05
N ASP A 242 -21.91 25.70 -2.67
CA ASP A 242 -22.27 26.03 -1.29
C ASP A 242 -21.95 24.84 -0.36
N GLN A 243 -22.27 23.63 -0.77
CA GLN A 243 -21.91 22.42 -0.03
C GLN A 243 -20.39 22.26 0.14
N LEU A 244 -19.59 22.52 -0.90
CA LEU A 244 -18.13 22.47 -0.79
C LEU A 244 -17.57 23.50 0.19
N LEU A 245 -18.19 24.67 0.29
CA LEU A 245 -17.86 25.70 1.28
C LEU A 245 -18.25 25.24 2.69
N GLU A 246 -19.47 24.76 2.88
CA GLU A 246 -19.96 24.23 4.17
C GLU A 246 -19.11 23.07 4.70
N GLU A 247 -18.67 22.18 3.82
CA GLU A 247 -17.79 21.05 4.16
C GLU A 247 -16.31 21.45 4.39
N GLY A 248 -15.95 22.71 4.20
CA GLY A 248 -14.56 23.18 4.25
C GLY A 248 -13.66 22.56 3.17
N ALA A 249 -14.24 22.02 2.10
CA ALA A 249 -13.51 21.49 0.96
C ALA A 249 -12.90 22.61 0.10
N VAL A 250 -13.52 23.78 0.12
CA VAL A 250 -13.01 25.03 -0.46
C VAL A 250 -13.19 26.16 0.53
N ASP A 251 -12.27 27.12 0.54
CA ASP A 251 -12.36 28.36 1.31
C ASP A 251 -12.36 29.55 0.39
N GLN A 252 -12.99 30.64 0.84
CA GLN A 252 -12.91 31.93 0.14
C GLN A 252 -11.61 32.63 0.50
N VAL A 253 -10.78 32.87 -0.50
CA VAL A 253 -9.52 33.62 -0.37
C VAL A 253 -9.58 34.80 -1.36
N GLU A 254 -9.70 36.01 -0.83
CA GLU A 254 -9.90 37.23 -1.62
C GLU A 254 -11.09 37.08 -2.59
N ASN A 255 -10.86 37.25 -3.89
CA ASN A 255 -11.87 37.15 -4.95
C ASN A 255 -11.97 35.78 -5.58
N LYS A 256 -11.45 34.72 -4.92
CA LYS A 256 -11.44 33.36 -5.42
C LYS A 256 -11.87 32.36 -4.36
N LEU A 257 -12.30 31.19 -4.78
CA LEU A 257 -12.31 29.99 -3.93
C LEU A 257 -11.00 29.24 -4.10
N ARG A 258 -10.53 28.63 -3.03
CA ARG A 258 -9.34 27.77 -3.02
C ARG A 258 -9.70 26.40 -2.47
N PHE A 259 -9.39 25.35 -3.21
CA PHE A 259 -9.55 23.97 -2.79
C PHE A 259 -8.55 23.64 -1.68
N GLN A 260 -9.06 23.21 -0.52
CA GLN A 260 -8.27 22.82 0.64
C GLN A 260 -7.88 21.34 0.61
N ARG A 261 -8.65 20.53 -0.10
CA ARG A 261 -8.41 19.12 -0.34
C ARG A 261 -8.78 18.74 -1.78
N ASP A 262 -8.36 17.55 -2.20
CA ASP A 262 -8.81 16.98 -3.45
C ASP A 262 -10.32 16.75 -3.43
N VAL A 263 -11.01 17.16 -4.49
CA VAL A 263 -12.46 17.03 -4.63
C VAL A 263 -12.80 16.26 -5.91
N THR A 264 -13.55 15.18 -5.74
CA THR A 264 -13.99 14.35 -6.86
C THR A 264 -15.33 14.83 -7.40
N PHE A 265 -15.40 15.01 -8.71
CA PHE A 265 -16.58 15.35 -9.47
C PHE A 265 -17.03 14.16 -10.35
N SER A 266 -18.32 14.10 -10.64
CA SER A 266 -18.90 13.04 -11.49
C SER A 266 -18.44 13.13 -12.96
N SER A 267 -17.87 14.27 -13.36
CA SER A 267 -17.34 14.46 -14.73
C SER A 267 -16.39 15.65 -14.80
N PRO A 268 -15.50 15.72 -15.82
CA PRO A 268 -14.66 16.89 -16.05
C PRO A 268 -15.48 18.15 -16.34
N SER A 269 -16.69 18.01 -16.89
CA SER A 269 -17.59 19.15 -17.10
C SER A 269 -18.18 19.69 -15.81
N ALA A 270 -18.53 18.81 -14.86
CA ALA A 270 -18.95 19.22 -13.52
C ALA A 270 -17.81 19.93 -12.79
N ALA A 271 -16.59 19.40 -12.84
CA ALA A 271 -15.39 20.03 -12.29
C ALA A 271 -15.12 21.43 -12.90
N ALA A 272 -15.13 21.54 -14.23
CA ALA A 272 -14.92 22.81 -14.92
C ALA A 272 -16.03 23.83 -14.59
N THR A 273 -17.28 23.38 -14.46
CA THR A 273 -18.41 24.21 -14.08
C THR A 273 -18.25 24.73 -12.65
N ALA A 274 -17.81 23.86 -11.72
CA ALA A 274 -17.51 24.27 -10.35
C ALA A 274 -16.39 25.33 -10.29
N VAL A 275 -15.30 25.12 -11.03
CA VAL A 275 -14.15 26.05 -11.07
C VAL A 275 -14.54 27.38 -11.71
N ARG A 276 -15.29 27.38 -12.80
CA ARG A 276 -15.65 28.60 -13.55
C ARG A 276 -16.85 29.34 -12.99
N GLY A 277 -17.73 28.65 -12.25
CA GLY A 277 -19.03 29.21 -11.84
C GLY A 277 -19.98 29.43 -13.01
N MET A 278 -19.90 28.64 -14.08
CA MET A 278 -20.78 28.69 -15.24
C MET A 278 -20.76 27.39 -16.01
N PRO A 279 -21.84 27.02 -16.75
CA PRO A 279 -21.86 25.81 -17.56
C PRO A 279 -20.63 25.67 -18.48
N SER A 280 -19.99 24.54 -18.48
CA SER A 280 -18.68 24.37 -19.11
C SER A 280 -18.52 22.99 -19.73
N ASN A 281 -17.90 22.94 -20.92
CA ASN A 281 -17.45 21.68 -21.50
C ASN A 281 -16.04 21.35 -20.94
N GLY A 282 -16.00 20.48 -19.93
CA GLY A 282 -14.75 20.15 -19.23
C GLY A 282 -13.72 19.50 -20.15
N ARG A 283 -14.12 18.63 -21.06
CA ARG A 283 -13.18 17.95 -21.97
C ARG A 283 -12.42 18.90 -22.90
N ALA A 284 -12.98 20.07 -23.18
CA ALA A 284 -12.34 21.10 -24.00
C ALA A 284 -11.53 22.13 -23.19
N LEU A 285 -11.69 22.14 -21.88
CA LEU A 285 -11.11 23.17 -21.00
C LEU A 285 -9.95 22.67 -20.15
N TRP A 286 -9.96 21.40 -19.81
CA TRP A 286 -8.85 20.74 -19.13
C TRP A 286 -7.82 20.32 -20.17
N CYS A 287 -6.62 20.90 -20.16
CA CYS A 287 -5.53 20.65 -21.11
C CYS A 287 -4.15 20.70 -20.41
#